data_90b39c79390e68531099c96d6398a32a
#
_entry.id   90b39c79390e68531099c96d6398a32a
#
_cell.length_a   1.000
_cell.length_b   1.000
_cell.length_c   1.000
_cell.angle_alpha   90.00
_cell.angle_beta   90.00
_cell.angle_gamma   90.00
#
_symmetry.space_group_name_H-M   'P 1'
#
loop_
_entity.id
_entity.type
_entity.pdbx_description
1 polymer ?
#
loop_
_entity_poly.entity_id
_entity_poly.type
_entity_poly.pdbx_seq_one_letter_code
_entity_poly.pdbx_strand_id
1 'polypeptide(L)'
;MEETKTVYDVIVIGAGPGGLTAALYASRANLSTLILEKGLPGGQMNNTAEIENYSGFNSIMGPDLSMKMYEGAKQFGAEHVYGDVKEIIDHTTEKELVTGSKSYFAKSVIIATGSEYKKLGVTGEAEYNGRGVSYCAVCDGAFFRDKHVVVVGGGDSAVEEGTYLTQFASKVTIVHRRDTLRAQKILQDRAFNNDKVDFIWDSVVEEIVGDEKVTGVSIKNVKSGEVSELDADGVFIYIGLLPNSDSFRTLPITNEEGWIETDVQMMTAVPGIFAIGDVRDTVLRQVATAVGDGSVAGNAVYHFVEELKESLEKQQA
;
A
#
# COMPACT_ATOMS: atom_id res chain seq x y z
N MET A 1 -21.70 -35.29 -7.54
CA MET A 1 -21.59 -34.98 -6.10
C MET A 1 -21.65 -33.46 -6.04
N GLU A 2 -22.70 -32.90 -5.44
CA GLU A 2 -22.70 -31.46 -5.15
C GLU A 2 -21.53 -31.19 -4.20
N GLU A 3 -20.58 -30.35 -4.62
CA GLU A 3 -19.55 -29.85 -3.70
C GLU A 3 -20.27 -29.11 -2.58
N THR A 4 -20.13 -29.58 -1.36
CA THR A 4 -20.70 -28.91 -0.20
C THR A 4 -20.08 -27.52 -0.11
N LYS A 5 -20.90 -26.48 -0.21
CA LYS A 5 -20.51 -25.09 -0.10
C LYS A 5 -19.84 -24.86 1.27
N THR A 6 -18.54 -24.55 1.26
CA THR A 6 -17.81 -24.18 2.48
C THR A 6 -17.99 -22.68 2.73
N VAL A 7 -18.49 -22.31 3.92
CA VAL A 7 -18.63 -20.92 4.34
C VAL A 7 -17.63 -20.65 5.47
N TYR A 8 -16.66 -19.78 5.21
CA TYR A 8 -15.69 -19.35 6.22
C TYR A 8 -16.31 -18.33 7.19
N ASP A 9 -15.77 -18.22 8.39
CA ASP A 9 -16.14 -17.11 9.27
C ASP A 9 -15.61 -15.79 8.72
N VAL A 10 -14.37 -15.80 8.20
CA VAL A 10 -13.76 -14.62 7.57
C VAL A 10 -12.88 -15.00 6.37
N ILE A 11 -12.95 -14.20 5.31
CA ILE A 11 -11.99 -14.22 4.21
C ILE A 11 -11.24 -12.90 4.18
N VAL A 12 -9.91 -12.98 4.16
CA VAL A 12 -9.01 -11.84 4.02
C VAL A 12 -8.53 -11.77 2.58
N ILE A 13 -8.70 -10.63 1.92
CA ILE A 13 -8.27 -10.40 0.53
C ILE A 13 -6.96 -9.62 0.56
N GLY A 14 -5.87 -10.27 0.21
CA GLY A 14 -4.51 -9.73 0.26
C GLY A 14 -3.71 -10.22 1.45
N ALA A 15 -2.49 -10.65 1.17
CA ALA A 15 -1.53 -11.19 2.15
C ALA A 15 -0.37 -10.22 2.42
N GLY A 16 -0.61 -8.92 2.36
CA GLY A 16 0.31 -7.90 2.88
C GLY A 16 0.35 -7.90 4.42
N PRO A 17 1.14 -7.02 5.06
CA PRO A 17 1.30 -7.00 6.52
C PRO A 17 -0.02 -6.86 7.28
N GLY A 18 -0.94 -6.03 6.79
CA GLY A 18 -2.28 -5.89 7.38
C GLY A 18 -3.09 -7.17 7.30
N GLY A 19 -3.19 -7.77 6.10
CA GLY A 19 -3.95 -9.00 5.88
C GLY A 19 -3.41 -10.19 6.67
N LEU A 20 -2.09 -10.38 6.70
CA LEU A 20 -1.45 -11.43 7.50
C LEU A 20 -1.70 -11.24 9.00
N THR A 21 -1.68 -9.98 9.48
CA THR A 21 -1.98 -9.67 10.88
C THR A 21 -3.47 -9.92 11.19
N ALA A 22 -4.38 -9.48 10.32
CA ALA A 22 -5.81 -9.73 10.50
C ALA A 22 -6.12 -11.24 10.55
N ALA A 23 -5.55 -12.01 9.64
CA ALA A 23 -5.68 -13.46 9.61
C ALA A 23 -5.12 -14.13 10.88
N LEU A 24 -3.98 -13.65 11.40
CA LEU A 24 -3.43 -14.11 12.68
C LEU A 24 -4.41 -13.89 13.83
N TYR A 25 -4.98 -12.68 13.95
CA TYR A 25 -5.92 -12.35 15.03
C TYR A 25 -7.22 -13.15 14.91
N ALA A 26 -7.80 -13.24 13.71
CA ALA A 26 -9.02 -13.99 13.46
C ALA A 26 -8.87 -15.49 13.76
N SER A 27 -7.80 -16.12 13.26
CA SER A 27 -7.56 -17.55 13.50
C SER A 27 -7.21 -17.84 14.96
N ARG A 28 -6.51 -16.96 15.67
CA ARG A 28 -6.31 -17.08 17.13
C ARG A 28 -7.60 -16.99 17.93
N ALA A 29 -8.61 -16.30 17.41
CA ALA A 29 -9.96 -16.25 17.97
C ALA A 29 -10.83 -17.45 17.54
N ASN A 30 -10.23 -18.48 16.96
CA ASN A 30 -10.92 -19.70 16.50
C ASN A 30 -11.90 -19.51 15.32
N LEU A 31 -11.78 -18.41 14.58
CA LEU A 31 -12.54 -18.24 13.36
C LEU A 31 -11.94 -19.07 12.22
N SER A 32 -12.78 -19.76 11.44
CA SER A 32 -12.36 -20.37 10.19
C SER A 32 -11.96 -19.25 9.21
N THR A 33 -10.64 -19.16 8.92
CA THR A 33 -10.02 -18.02 8.24
C THR A 33 -9.36 -18.46 6.94
N LEU A 34 -9.73 -17.82 5.82
CA LEU A 34 -9.08 -18.00 4.51
C LEU A 34 -8.41 -16.71 4.07
N ILE A 35 -7.19 -16.79 3.58
CA ILE A 35 -6.47 -15.71 2.90
C ILE A 35 -6.53 -15.97 1.39
N LEU A 36 -7.03 -15.01 0.62
CA LEU A 36 -6.95 -15.00 -0.84
C LEU A 36 -5.89 -13.98 -1.27
N GLU A 37 -4.84 -14.46 -1.95
CA GLU A 37 -3.75 -13.62 -2.45
C GLU A 37 -3.50 -13.94 -3.93
N LYS A 38 -3.38 -12.89 -4.75
CA LYS A 38 -3.10 -13.01 -6.20
C LYS A 38 -1.61 -13.16 -6.53
N GLY A 39 -0.74 -12.96 -5.56
CA GLY A 39 0.71 -13.01 -5.72
C GLY A 39 1.39 -13.83 -4.63
N LEU A 40 2.60 -13.41 -4.28
CA LEU A 40 3.32 -13.96 -3.14
C LEU A 40 2.89 -13.27 -1.84
N PRO A 41 2.68 -14.01 -0.74
CA PRO A 41 2.43 -13.41 0.56
C PRO A 41 3.54 -12.44 0.96
N GLY A 42 3.15 -11.29 1.54
CA GLY A 42 4.05 -10.23 1.97
C GLY A 42 3.76 -8.87 1.32
N GLY A 43 3.07 -8.86 0.16
CA GLY A 43 2.72 -7.62 -0.54
C GLY A 43 3.97 -6.78 -0.86
N GLN A 44 3.90 -5.46 -0.66
CA GLN A 44 4.99 -4.53 -0.97
C GLN A 44 6.29 -4.78 -0.18
N MET A 45 6.23 -5.45 0.98
CA MET A 45 7.44 -5.81 1.72
C MET A 45 8.39 -6.69 0.89
N ASN A 46 7.87 -7.55 0.00
CA ASN A 46 8.70 -8.39 -0.87
C ASN A 46 9.56 -7.59 -1.86
N ASN A 47 9.18 -6.35 -2.14
CA ASN A 47 9.89 -5.44 -3.05
C ASN A 47 10.83 -4.48 -2.30
N THR A 48 10.89 -4.57 -0.96
CA THR A 48 11.72 -3.72 -0.11
C THR A 48 12.95 -4.51 0.34
N ALA A 49 14.14 -4.01 0.02
CA ALA A 49 15.38 -4.70 0.36
C ALA A 49 15.54 -4.79 1.90
N GLU A 50 15.37 -3.68 2.59
CA GLU A 50 15.58 -3.57 4.04
C GLU A 50 14.52 -2.67 4.68
N ILE A 51 14.01 -3.07 5.85
CA ILE A 51 13.01 -2.38 6.65
C ILE A 51 13.63 -2.05 8.01
N GLU A 52 13.82 -0.75 8.29
CA GLU A 52 14.43 -0.24 9.52
C GLU A 52 13.43 0.50 10.42
N ASN A 53 12.19 0.64 9.97
CA ASN A 53 11.15 1.42 10.65
C ASN A 53 9.99 0.56 11.19
N TYR A 54 10.19 -0.75 11.30
CA TYR A 54 9.22 -1.65 11.94
C TYR A 54 9.68 -2.04 13.34
N SER A 55 8.93 -1.61 14.36
CA SER A 55 9.27 -1.83 15.77
C SER A 55 9.45 -3.31 16.09
N GLY A 56 10.53 -3.65 16.77
CA GLY A 56 10.91 -5.02 17.12
C GLY A 56 12.11 -5.54 16.34
N PHE A 57 12.52 -4.84 15.28
CA PHE A 57 13.72 -5.09 14.52
C PHE A 57 14.52 -3.79 14.37
N ASN A 58 15.85 -3.86 14.55
CA ASN A 58 16.73 -2.75 14.18
C ASN A 58 16.78 -2.61 12.66
N SER A 59 16.80 -3.74 11.98
CA SER A 59 16.71 -3.90 10.53
C SER A 59 16.31 -5.34 10.20
N ILE A 60 15.51 -5.52 9.15
CA ILE A 60 15.14 -6.84 8.62
C ILE A 60 14.89 -6.75 7.13
N MET A 61 15.28 -7.77 6.37
CA MET A 61 14.93 -7.85 4.95
C MET A 61 13.41 -7.94 4.78
N GLY A 62 12.87 -7.21 3.81
CA GLY A 62 11.43 -7.23 3.55
C GLY A 62 10.85 -8.62 3.30
N PRO A 63 11.47 -9.47 2.44
CA PRO A 63 11.06 -10.86 2.27
C PRO A 63 11.11 -11.71 3.54
N ASP A 64 12.10 -11.48 4.42
CA ASP A 64 12.23 -12.21 5.69
C ASP A 64 11.11 -11.84 6.67
N LEU A 65 10.76 -10.55 6.75
CA LEU A 65 9.62 -10.11 7.54
C LEU A 65 8.31 -10.67 6.99
N SER A 66 8.14 -10.66 5.68
CA SER A 66 6.99 -11.26 4.98
C SER A 66 6.80 -12.73 5.35
N MET A 67 7.87 -13.51 5.30
CA MET A 67 7.85 -14.94 5.64
C MET A 67 7.47 -15.17 7.11
N LYS A 68 8.08 -14.40 8.04
CA LYS A 68 7.76 -14.48 9.48
C LYS A 68 6.30 -14.17 9.77
N MET A 69 5.74 -13.14 9.13
CA MET A 69 4.32 -12.77 9.30
C MET A 69 3.39 -13.83 8.70
N TYR A 70 3.75 -14.41 7.54
CA TYR A 70 3.00 -15.47 6.90
C TYR A 70 2.96 -16.75 7.74
N GLU A 71 4.11 -17.18 8.26
CA GLU A 71 4.20 -18.31 9.17
C GLU A 71 3.38 -18.10 10.45
N GLY A 72 3.43 -16.87 11.00
CA GLY A 72 2.63 -16.48 12.16
C GLY A 72 1.12 -16.59 11.91
N ALA A 73 0.63 -16.15 10.75
CA ALA A 73 -0.77 -16.28 10.39
C ALA A 73 -1.20 -17.75 10.27
N LYS A 74 -0.37 -18.59 9.64
CA LYS A 74 -0.66 -20.03 9.47
C LYS A 74 -0.57 -20.85 10.75
N GLN A 75 0.21 -20.42 11.73
CA GLN A 75 0.42 -21.14 12.98
C GLN A 75 -0.89 -21.46 13.72
N PHE A 76 -1.91 -20.61 13.54
CA PHE A 76 -3.23 -20.75 14.20
C PHE A 76 -4.31 -21.26 13.25
N GLY A 77 -3.95 -21.80 12.09
CA GLY A 77 -4.86 -22.49 11.19
C GLY A 77 -5.46 -21.61 10.07
N ALA A 78 -4.96 -20.39 9.86
CA ALA A 78 -5.37 -19.64 8.67
C ALA A 78 -4.98 -20.41 7.39
N GLU A 79 -5.94 -20.63 6.51
CA GLU A 79 -5.73 -21.22 5.20
C GLU A 79 -5.28 -20.13 4.22
N HIS A 80 -4.45 -20.49 3.25
CA HIS A 80 -4.05 -19.60 2.17
C HIS A 80 -4.26 -20.27 0.82
N VAL A 81 -4.91 -19.56 -0.09
CA VAL A 81 -5.17 -20.01 -1.46
C VAL A 81 -4.85 -18.87 -2.44
N TYR A 82 -4.27 -19.21 -3.57
CA TYR A 82 -4.15 -18.27 -4.68
C TYR A 82 -5.53 -17.90 -5.20
N GLY A 83 -5.82 -16.61 -5.23
CA GLY A 83 -7.10 -16.09 -5.71
C GLY A 83 -7.04 -14.60 -6.00
N ASP A 84 -7.44 -14.23 -7.20
CA ASP A 84 -7.60 -12.84 -7.62
C ASP A 84 -9.09 -12.49 -7.57
N VAL A 85 -9.52 -11.83 -6.49
CA VAL A 85 -10.92 -11.46 -6.26
C VAL A 85 -11.30 -10.32 -7.21
N LYS A 86 -12.35 -10.56 -8.00
CA LYS A 86 -12.86 -9.63 -9.01
C LYS A 86 -14.10 -8.85 -8.53
N GLU A 87 -14.83 -9.43 -7.61
CA GLU A 87 -16.06 -8.84 -7.08
C GLU A 87 -16.41 -9.43 -5.71
N ILE A 88 -17.06 -8.65 -4.88
CA ILE A 88 -17.73 -9.08 -3.65
C ILE A 88 -19.22 -8.84 -3.83
N ILE A 89 -20.03 -9.90 -3.66
CA ILE A 89 -21.50 -9.83 -3.67
C ILE A 89 -21.99 -9.97 -2.23
N ASP A 90 -22.72 -8.96 -1.77
CA ASP A 90 -23.30 -8.95 -0.42
C ASP A 90 -24.67 -9.64 -0.41
N HIS A 91 -24.75 -10.78 0.26
CA HIS A 91 -26.01 -11.50 0.52
C HIS A 91 -26.54 -11.24 1.95
N THR A 92 -26.16 -10.12 2.55
CA THR A 92 -26.52 -9.68 3.90
C THR A 92 -25.83 -10.51 5.00
N THR A 93 -26.18 -11.77 5.19
CA THR A 93 -25.61 -12.66 6.21
C THR A 93 -24.39 -13.43 5.73
N GLU A 94 -24.14 -13.40 4.45
CA GLU A 94 -23.02 -14.07 3.79
C GLU A 94 -22.47 -13.15 2.68
N LYS A 95 -21.19 -13.22 2.45
CA LYS A 95 -20.49 -12.53 1.37
C LYS A 95 -19.96 -13.56 0.38
N GLU A 96 -20.20 -13.35 -0.90
CA GLU A 96 -19.61 -14.15 -1.97
C GLU A 96 -18.45 -13.39 -2.61
N LEU A 97 -17.29 -14.04 -2.69
CA LEU A 97 -16.08 -13.52 -3.32
C LEU A 97 -15.86 -14.23 -4.64
N VAL A 98 -16.09 -13.51 -5.73
CA VAL A 98 -15.95 -14.05 -7.08
C VAL A 98 -14.49 -13.94 -7.54
N THR A 99 -13.88 -15.05 -7.92
CA THR A 99 -12.56 -15.10 -8.57
C THR A 99 -12.69 -15.53 -10.03
N GLY A 100 -11.60 -15.51 -10.77
CA GLY A 100 -11.64 -15.97 -12.18
C GLY A 100 -11.98 -17.47 -12.36
N SER A 101 -11.90 -18.28 -11.29
CA SER A 101 -12.08 -19.74 -11.36
C SER A 101 -13.28 -20.26 -10.59
N LYS A 102 -13.61 -19.66 -9.45
CA LYS A 102 -14.71 -20.09 -8.57
C LYS A 102 -15.10 -18.98 -7.60
N SER A 103 -16.21 -19.17 -6.89
CA SER A 103 -16.63 -18.33 -5.77
C SER A 103 -16.23 -18.94 -4.43
N TYR A 104 -15.95 -18.07 -3.46
CA TYR A 104 -15.75 -18.40 -2.06
C TYR A 104 -16.80 -17.68 -1.22
N PHE A 105 -17.13 -18.23 -0.06
CA PHE A 105 -18.20 -17.71 0.79
C PHE A 105 -17.72 -17.50 2.22
N ALA A 106 -18.10 -16.37 2.81
CA ALA A 106 -17.76 -16.05 4.19
C ALA A 106 -18.85 -15.23 4.87
N LYS A 107 -18.91 -15.29 6.21
CA LYS A 107 -19.77 -14.41 7.01
C LYS A 107 -19.27 -12.97 7.01
N SER A 108 -17.96 -12.80 6.92
CA SER A 108 -17.31 -11.48 6.86
C SER A 108 -16.10 -11.47 5.93
N VAL A 109 -15.71 -10.28 5.49
CA VAL A 109 -14.58 -10.05 4.57
C VAL A 109 -13.71 -8.92 5.11
N ILE A 110 -12.39 -9.09 5.02
CA ILE A 110 -11.41 -8.03 5.26
C ILE A 110 -10.67 -7.72 3.97
N ILE A 111 -10.83 -6.51 3.44
CA ILE A 111 -10.14 -6.03 2.25
C ILE A 111 -8.77 -5.46 2.69
N ALA A 112 -7.68 -6.11 2.26
CA ALA A 112 -6.29 -5.77 2.58
C ALA A 112 -5.42 -5.68 1.32
N THR A 113 -5.99 -5.21 0.23
CA THR A 113 -5.40 -5.22 -1.12
C THR A 113 -4.32 -4.16 -1.34
N GLY A 114 -4.18 -3.22 -0.39
CA GLY A 114 -3.15 -2.19 -0.42
C GLY A 114 -3.35 -1.14 -1.51
N SER A 115 -2.26 -0.49 -1.88
CA SER A 115 -2.20 0.54 -2.92
C SER A 115 -0.97 0.37 -3.80
N GLU A 116 -0.99 1.02 -4.96
CA GLU A 116 0.12 1.08 -5.89
C GLU A 116 0.55 2.52 -6.14
N TYR A 117 1.85 2.75 -6.33
CA TYR A 117 2.38 4.05 -6.74
C TYR A 117 2.04 4.31 -8.20
N LYS A 118 1.61 5.53 -8.50
CA LYS A 118 1.48 6.00 -9.88
C LYS A 118 2.85 6.02 -10.53
N LYS A 119 2.93 5.41 -11.71
CA LYS A 119 4.15 5.38 -12.52
C LYS A 119 4.24 6.66 -13.37
N LEU A 120 5.45 7.14 -13.63
CA LEU A 120 5.70 8.18 -14.61
C LEU A 120 5.43 7.66 -16.03
N GLY A 121 5.72 6.38 -16.26
CA GLY A 121 5.62 5.74 -17.56
C GLY A 121 6.76 6.11 -18.52
N VAL A 122 7.91 6.51 -17.98
CA VAL A 122 9.08 6.93 -18.78
C VAL A 122 10.10 5.79 -18.93
N THR A 123 10.94 5.89 -19.97
CA THR A 123 12.08 4.99 -20.18
C THR A 123 12.98 4.98 -18.94
N GLY A 124 13.46 3.80 -18.56
CA GLY A 124 14.34 3.61 -17.39
C GLY A 124 13.61 3.45 -16.06
N GLU A 125 12.35 3.91 -15.91
CA GLU A 125 11.62 3.81 -14.62
C GLU A 125 11.50 2.36 -14.13
N ALA A 126 11.03 1.46 -14.98
CA ALA A 126 10.88 0.06 -14.62
C ALA A 126 12.22 -0.68 -14.52
N GLU A 127 13.16 -0.32 -15.40
CA GLU A 127 14.49 -0.92 -15.44
C GLU A 127 15.29 -0.67 -14.17
N TYR A 128 15.29 0.58 -13.69
CA TYR A 128 16.07 0.99 -12.51
C TYR A 128 15.28 0.93 -11.21
N ASN A 129 14.10 0.33 -11.19
CA ASN A 129 13.34 0.12 -9.95
C ASN A 129 14.16 -0.73 -8.97
N GLY A 130 14.40 -0.20 -7.75
CA GLY A 130 15.31 -0.79 -6.75
C GLY A 130 16.80 -0.66 -7.08
N ARG A 131 17.15 -0.01 -8.19
CA ARG A 131 18.54 0.30 -8.60
C ARG A 131 18.76 1.80 -8.82
N GLY A 132 18.10 2.61 -8.00
CA GLY A 132 18.16 4.06 -8.06
C GLY A 132 16.78 4.71 -8.25
N VAL A 133 15.76 4.01 -8.76
CA VAL A 133 14.38 4.47 -8.74
C VAL A 133 13.67 3.93 -7.50
N SER A 134 13.02 4.82 -6.76
CA SER A 134 12.27 4.51 -5.55
C SER A 134 10.95 5.28 -5.48
N TYR A 135 10.03 4.79 -4.64
CA TYR A 135 8.73 5.40 -4.35
C TYR A 135 8.53 5.62 -2.84
N CYS A 136 9.57 5.38 -2.02
CA CYS A 136 9.48 5.49 -0.56
C CYS A 136 10.79 6.04 0.01
N ALA A 137 10.81 7.32 0.41
CA ALA A 137 11.99 7.94 1.01
C ALA A 137 12.32 7.35 2.39
N VAL A 138 11.28 7.02 3.17
CA VAL A 138 11.46 6.42 4.51
C VAL A 138 12.07 5.02 4.42
N CYS A 139 11.77 4.27 3.33
CA CYS A 139 12.33 2.94 3.10
C CYS A 139 13.77 3.01 2.59
N ASP A 140 14.01 3.83 1.56
CA ASP A 140 15.23 3.75 0.75
C ASP A 140 16.19 4.94 0.93
N GLY A 141 15.75 6.00 1.62
CA GLY A 141 16.54 7.25 1.72
C GLY A 141 17.94 7.06 2.29
N ALA A 142 18.11 6.14 3.24
CA ALA A 142 19.42 5.86 3.84
C ALA A 142 20.47 5.34 2.84
N PHE A 143 20.06 4.70 1.74
CA PHE A 143 20.98 4.21 0.69
C PHE A 143 21.55 5.34 -0.18
N PHE A 144 20.99 6.56 -0.08
CA PHE A 144 21.41 7.73 -0.83
C PHE A 144 22.23 8.72 0.02
N ARG A 145 22.93 8.24 1.05
CA ARG A 145 23.80 9.07 1.88
C ARG A 145 24.90 9.75 1.03
N ASP A 146 25.02 11.07 1.22
CA ASP A 146 25.97 11.94 0.52
C ASP A 146 25.83 11.97 -1.01
N LYS A 147 24.66 11.57 -1.53
CA LYS A 147 24.33 11.52 -2.96
C LYS A 147 23.38 12.63 -3.37
N HIS A 148 23.31 12.87 -4.68
CA HIS A 148 22.30 13.74 -5.28
C HIS A 148 21.09 12.91 -5.70
N VAL A 149 19.92 13.29 -5.25
CA VAL A 149 18.66 12.64 -5.63
C VAL A 149 17.68 13.62 -6.27
N VAL A 150 16.92 13.12 -7.24
CA VAL A 150 15.82 13.83 -7.87
C VAL A 150 14.52 13.35 -7.26
N VAL A 151 13.63 14.28 -6.94
CA VAL A 151 12.26 14.01 -6.48
C VAL A 151 11.29 14.51 -7.54
N VAL A 152 10.41 13.63 -8.02
CA VAL A 152 9.41 13.98 -9.04
C VAL A 152 8.05 14.15 -8.40
N GLY A 153 7.53 15.37 -8.42
CA GLY A 153 6.23 15.69 -7.84
C GLY A 153 6.11 17.15 -7.40
N GLY A 154 5.07 17.47 -6.63
CA GLY A 154 4.86 18.86 -6.14
C GLY A 154 3.64 18.97 -5.23
N GLY A 155 3.08 17.85 -4.78
CA GLY A 155 2.13 17.75 -3.68
C GLY A 155 2.81 17.51 -2.34
N ASP A 156 2.01 17.33 -1.28
CA ASP A 156 2.49 17.15 0.09
C ASP A 156 3.57 16.07 0.18
N SER A 157 3.30 14.87 -0.33
CA SER A 157 4.26 13.76 -0.30
C SER A 157 5.60 14.08 -0.96
N ALA A 158 5.59 14.72 -2.15
CA ALA A 158 6.84 15.07 -2.85
C ALA A 158 7.69 16.06 -2.06
N VAL A 159 7.06 17.05 -1.43
CA VAL A 159 7.76 18.11 -0.69
C VAL A 159 8.21 17.62 0.68
N GLU A 160 7.38 16.89 1.39
CA GLU A 160 7.67 16.31 2.69
C GLU A 160 8.77 15.27 2.60
N GLU A 161 8.61 14.28 1.71
CA GLU A 161 9.58 13.21 1.50
C GLU A 161 10.89 13.74 0.88
N GLY A 162 10.79 14.72 -0.02
CA GLY A 162 11.98 15.40 -0.55
C GLY A 162 12.77 16.13 0.54
N THR A 163 12.08 16.80 1.44
CA THR A 163 12.72 17.43 2.62
C THR A 163 13.31 16.39 3.55
N TYR A 164 12.61 15.27 3.78
CA TYR A 164 13.11 14.16 4.60
C TYR A 164 14.41 13.57 4.04
N LEU A 165 14.50 13.38 2.72
CA LEU A 165 15.70 12.87 2.05
C LEU A 165 16.96 13.71 2.32
N THR A 166 16.84 15.00 2.64
CA THR A 166 18.00 15.86 2.98
C THR A 166 18.73 15.45 4.25
N GLN A 167 18.12 14.57 5.07
CA GLN A 167 18.81 13.99 6.23
C GLN A 167 19.95 13.04 5.80
N PHE A 168 19.86 12.48 4.62
CA PHE A 168 20.82 11.54 4.06
C PHE A 168 21.56 12.15 2.87
N ALA A 169 20.82 12.60 1.87
CA ALA A 169 21.37 13.13 0.63
C ALA A 169 22.17 14.41 0.84
N SER A 170 23.18 14.61 0.02
CA SER A 170 23.92 15.88 -0.06
C SER A 170 23.12 16.96 -0.79
N LYS A 171 22.25 16.54 -1.72
CA LYS A 171 21.40 17.41 -2.52
C LYS A 171 20.11 16.71 -2.92
N VAL A 172 18.99 17.45 -2.91
CA VAL A 172 17.68 17.02 -3.40
C VAL A 172 17.18 18.02 -4.42
N THR A 173 16.87 17.58 -5.63
CA THR A 173 16.26 18.43 -6.66
C THR A 173 14.82 18.01 -6.91
N ILE A 174 13.86 18.86 -6.56
CA ILE A 174 12.43 18.61 -6.81
C ILE A 174 12.08 19.10 -8.22
N VAL A 175 11.70 18.16 -9.09
CA VAL A 175 11.23 18.45 -10.46
C VAL A 175 9.71 18.51 -10.45
N HIS A 176 9.15 19.70 -10.79
CA HIS A 176 7.74 19.91 -10.81
C HIS A 176 7.24 20.51 -12.14
N ARG A 177 6.13 19.97 -12.66
CA ARG A 177 5.54 20.36 -13.97
C ARG A 177 4.87 21.74 -14.00
N ARG A 178 4.81 22.43 -12.88
CA ARG A 178 4.23 23.78 -12.73
C ARG A 178 5.28 24.70 -12.10
N ASP A 179 4.97 25.99 -12.07
CA ASP A 179 5.78 27.04 -11.42
C ASP A 179 5.46 27.24 -9.93
N THR A 180 4.51 26.47 -9.40
CA THR A 180 4.07 26.52 -7.99
C THR A 180 3.77 25.13 -7.45
N LEU A 181 4.15 24.86 -6.20
CA LEU A 181 3.81 23.62 -5.51
C LEU A 181 2.32 23.61 -5.13
N ARG A 182 1.76 22.42 -5.03
CA ARG A 182 0.42 22.16 -4.48
C ARG A 182 0.45 21.75 -3.01
N ALA A 183 1.63 21.53 -2.47
CA ALA A 183 1.83 21.16 -1.07
C ALA A 183 1.32 22.24 -0.11
N GLN A 184 1.01 21.84 1.11
CA GLN A 184 0.65 22.77 2.19
C GLN A 184 1.76 23.79 2.42
N LYS A 185 1.38 25.03 2.78
CA LYS A 185 2.30 26.15 2.91
C LYS A 185 3.44 25.86 3.89
N ILE A 186 3.16 25.19 4.99
CA ILE A 186 4.17 24.85 5.98
C ILE A 186 5.26 23.91 5.43
N LEU A 187 4.89 22.97 4.53
CA LEU A 187 5.82 22.07 3.86
C LEU A 187 6.66 22.83 2.83
N GLN A 188 6.02 23.72 2.07
CA GLN A 188 6.71 24.61 1.12
C GLN A 188 7.76 25.46 1.83
N ASP A 189 7.41 26.11 2.95
CA ASP A 189 8.30 26.97 3.71
C ASP A 189 9.51 26.18 4.24
N ARG A 190 9.32 24.96 4.70
CA ARG A 190 10.41 24.07 5.12
C ARG A 190 11.35 23.71 3.97
N ALA A 191 10.81 23.38 2.82
CA ALA A 191 11.60 23.01 1.65
C ALA A 191 12.37 24.22 1.08
N PHE A 192 11.74 25.40 0.98
CA PHE A 192 12.38 26.63 0.49
C PHE A 192 13.48 27.17 1.43
N ASN A 193 13.40 26.86 2.74
CA ASN A 193 14.42 27.24 3.73
C ASN A 193 15.48 26.16 3.94
N ASN A 194 15.51 25.11 3.12
CA ASN A 194 16.49 24.03 3.23
C ASN A 194 17.54 24.16 2.13
N ASP A 195 18.78 24.50 2.51
CA ASP A 195 19.90 24.73 1.59
C ASP A 195 20.28 23.52 0.72
N LYS A 196 19.79 22.33 1.04
CA LYS A 196 20.01 21.11 0.25
C LYS A 196 18.91 20.87 -0.79
N VAL A 197 17.83 21.66 -0.79
CA VAL A 197 16.68 21.47 -1.70
C VAL A 197 16.73 22.50 -2.82
N ASP A 198 16.81 22.03 -4.05
CA ASP A 198 16.65 22.83 -5.26
C ASP A 198 15.33 22.47 -5.97
N PHE A 199 14.86 23.39 -6.81
CA PHE A 199 13.64 23.19 -7.59
C PHE A 199 13.90 23.40 -9.08
N ILE A 200 13.37 22.50 -9.90
CA ILE A 200 13.26 22.66 -11.35
C ILE A 200 11.78 22.75 -11.69
N TRP A 201 11.38 23.96 -12.06
CA TRP A 201 9.98 24.31 -12.35
C TRP A 201 9.60 24.09 -13.80
N ASP A 202 8.28 24.02 -14.05
CA ASP A 202 7.72 23.87 -15.39
C ASP A 202 8.33 22.70 -16.17
N SER A 203 8.70 21.63 -15.47
CA SER A 203 9.50 20.57 -16.03
C SER A 203 9.01 19.19 -15.65
N VAL A 204 9.21 18.24 -16.57
CA VAL A 204 8.90 16.83 -16.39
C VAL A 204 10.14 15.98 -16.67
N VAL A 205 10.25 14.85 -16.00
CA VAL A 205 11.25 13.83 -16.35
C VAL A 205 10.71 13.07 -17.56
N GLU A 206 11.46 12.99 -18.65
CA GLU A 206 11.13 12.22 -19.87
C GLU A 206 11.84 10.87 -19.91
N GLU A 207 13.02 10.77 -19.29
CA GLU A 207 13.81 9.55 -19.23
C GLU A 207 14.62 9.48 -17.96
N ILE A 208 14.79 8.29 -17.40
CA ILE A 208 15.74 8.00 -16.33
C ILE A 208 16.88 7.22 -16.97
N VAL A 209 18.09 7.74 -16.85
CA VAL A 209 19.29 7.19 -17.50
C VAL A 209 20.21 6.54 -16.47
N GLY A 210 20.91 5.51 -16.89
CA GLY A 210 21.84 4.79 -16.04
C GLY A 210 22.57 3.69 -16.80
N ASP A 211 23.38 2.95 -16.06
CA ASP A 211 24.07 1.76 -16.53
C ASP A 211 23.65 0.57 -15.64
N GLU A 212 24.41 0.22 -14.61
CA GLU A 212 23.96 -0.77 -13.60
C GLU A 212 22.92 -0.19 -12.65
N LYS A 213 22.93 1.12 -12.44
CA LYS A 213 22.02 1.90 -11.60
C LYS A 213 21.79 3.28 -12.21
N VAL A 214 20.87 4.05 -11.65
CA VAL A 214 20.62 5.44 -12.07
C VAL A 214 21.89 6.26 -12.00
N THR A 215 22.16 7.05 -13.06
CA THR A 215 23.22 8.05 -13.15
C THR A 215 22.69 9.46 -13.45
N GLY A 216 21.40 9.57 -13.86
CA GLY A 216 20.80 10.86 -14.16
C GLY A 216 19.38 10.75 -14.70
N VAL A 217 18.85 11.90 -15.07
CA VAL A 217 17.53 12.04 -15.71
C VAL A 217 17.59 13.03 -16.87
N SER A 218 16.82 12.77 -17.91
CA SER A 218 16.49 13.74 -18.94
C SER A 218 15.23 14.50 -18.54
N ILE A 219 15.30 15.82 -18.54
CA ILE A 219 14.25 16.73 -18.08
C ILE A 219 13.84 17.64 -19.23
N LYS A 220 12.54 17.75 -19.45
CA LYS A 220 11.96 18.66 -20.43
C LYS A 220 11.17 19.77 -19.76
N ASN A 221 11.51 21.00 -20.12
CA ASN A 221 10.69 22.15 -19.74
C ASN A 221 9.40 22.17 -20.59
N VAL A 222 8.26 22.16 -19.92
CA VAL A 222 6.94 22.05 -20.62
C VAL A 222 6.51 23.36 -21.29
N LYS A 223 7.13 24.52 -20.95
CA LYS A 223 6.83 25.80 -21.55
C LYS A 223 7.73 26.08 -22.76
N SER A 224 9.04 25.86 -22.64
CA SER A 224 9.98 26.11 -23.73
C SER A 224 10.18 24.92 -24.65
N GLY A 225 9.91 23.71 -24.20
CA GLY A 225 10.22 22.46 -24.90
C GLY A 225 11.71 22.08 -24.82
N GLU A 226 12.54 22.85 -24.12
CA GLU A 226 13.96 22.57 -23.95
C GLU A 226 14.17 21.31 -23.14
N VAL A 227 15.08 20.46 -23.62
CA VAL A 227 15.50 19.23 -22.94
C VAL A 227 16.89 19.42 -22.37
N SER A 228 17.10 19.03 -21.14
CA SER A 228 18.37 19.06 -20.43
C SER A 228 18.62 17.78 -19.65
N GLU A 229 19.87 17.47 -19.39
CA GLU A 229 20.27 16.36 -18.55
C GLU A 229 20.64 16.85 -17.15
N LEU A 230 20.34 16.06 -16.15
CA LEU A 230 20.69 16.30 -14.75
C LEU A 230 21.29 15.02 -14.16
N ASP A 231 22.54 15.11 -13.71
CA ASP A 231 23.20 14.03 -13.00
C ASP A 231 22.52 13.77 -11.65
N ALA A 232 22.20 12.53 -11.37
CA ALA A 232 21.59 12.11 -10.10
C ALA A 232 21.88 10.64 -9.81
N ASP A 233 22.07 10.31 -8.54
CA ASP A 233 22.28 8.92 -8.09
C ASP A 233 20.97 8.17 -7.86
N GLY A 234 19.85 8.90 -7.77
CA GLY A 234 18.53 8.28 -7.55
C GLY A 234 17.37 9.20 -7.90
N VAL A 235 16.24 8.58 -8.15
CA VAL A 235 14.98 9.24 -8.51
C VAL A 235 13.86 8.73 -7.62
N PHE A 236 13.24 9.63 -6.87
CA PHE A 236 12.08 9.34 -6.02
C PHE A 236 10.79 9.89 -6.66
N ILE A 237 9.79 9.06 -6.83
CA ILE A 237 8.59 9.40 -7.63
C ILE A 237 7.37 9.55 -6.72
N TYR A 238 6.85 10.77 -6.58
CA TYR A 238 5.70 11.12 -5.74
C TYR A 238 4.63 11.86 -6.55
N ILE A 239 4.05 11.16 -7.52
CA ILE A 239 2.98 11.71 -8.37
C ILE A 239 1.59 11.19 -8.00
N GLY A 240 1.49 10.48 -6.89
CA GLY A 240 0.28 9.96 -6.27
C GLY A 240 0.30 8.44 -6.08
N LEU A 241 -0.72 7.95 -5.39
CA LEU A 241 -1.04 6.55 -5.15
C LEU A 241 -2.36 6.19 -5.81
N LEU A 242 -2.59 4.91 -6.04
CA LEU A 242 -3.85 4.34 -6.51
C LEU A 242 -4.25 3.23 -5.54
N PRO A 243 -5.43 3.31 -4.90
CA PRO A 243 -5.92 2.21 -4.08
C PRO A 243 -6.28 1.00 -4.94
N ASN A 244 -5.96 -0.21 -4.47
CA ASN A 244 -6.34 -1.46 -5.14
C ASN A 244 -7.78 -1.84 -4.77
N SER A 245 -8.74 -1.00 -5.12
CA SER A 245 -10.16 -1.09 -4.76
C SER A 245 -11.10 -1.25 -5.95
N ASP A 246 -10.61 -1.26 -7.18
CA ASP A 246 -11.42 -1.29 -8.41
C ASP A 246 -12.40 -2.47 -8.44
N SER A 247 -12.02 -3.63 -7.91
CA SER A 247 -12.86 -4.83 -7.80
C SER A 247 -14.05 -4.67 -6.85
N PHE A 248 -14.09 -3.60 -6.06
CA PHE A 248 -15.09 -3.40 -5.00
C PHE A 248 -15.95 -2.15 -5.22
N ARG A 249 -15.83 -1.47 -6.36
CA ARG A 249 -16.55 -0.24 -6.68
C ARG A 249 -18.08 -0.40 -6.81
N THR A 250 -18.56 -1.63 -6.92
CA THR A 250 -19.99 -1.93 -6.90
C THR A 250 -20.60 -1.77 -5.51
N LEU A 251 -19.77 -1.76 -4.47
CA LEU A 251 -20.19 -1.54 -3.09
C LEU A 251 -20.06 -0.06 -2.71
N PRO A 252 -20.95 0.50 -1.89
CA PRO A 252 -20.90 1.90 -1.45
C PRO A 252 -19.88 2.09 -0.30
N ILE A 253 -18.61 1.74 -0.53
CA ILE A 253 -17.57 1.72 0.49
C ILE A 253 -16.37 2.61 0.16
N THR A 254 -16.33 3.21 -1.05
CA THR A 254 -15.21 4.05 -1.49
C THR A 254 -15.61 5.51 -1.63
N ASN A 255 -14.66 6.40 -1.35
CA ASN A 255 -14.78 7.81 -1.70
C ASN A 255 -14.59 8.05 -3.22
N GLU A 256 -14.70 9.31 -3.66
CA GLU A 256 -14.56 9.71 -5.08
C GLU A 256 -13.20 9.34 -5.70
N GLU A 257 -12.14 9.27 -4.88
CA GLU A 257 -10.78 8.91 -5.30
C GLU A 257 -10.54 7.39 -5.33
N GLY A 258 -11.49 6.61 -4.82
CA GLY A 258 -11.43 5.15 -4.77
C GLY A 258 -10.88 4.58 -3.46
N TRP A 259 -10.50 5.42 -2.48
CA TRP A 259 -10.07 4.94 -1.16
C TRP A 259 -11.26 4.39 -0.37
N ILE A 260 -11.05 3.27 0.34
CA ILE A 260 -12.11 2.68 1.16
C ILE A 260 -12.22 3.44 2.48
N GLU A 261 -13.43 3.92 2.77
CA GLU A 261 -13.76 4.60 4.03
C GLU A 261 -14.18 3.58 5.09
N THR A 262 -13.67 3.75 6.31
CA THR A 262 -13.98 2.87 7.45
C THR A 262 -14.15 3.68 8.73
N ASP A 263 -14.83 3.06 9.69
CA ASP A 263 -14.88 3.54 11.06
C ASP A 263 -13.59 3.18 11.85
N VAL A 264 -13.58 3.47 13.15
CA VAL A 264 -12.45 3.18 14.05
C VAL A 264 -12.24 1.68 14.30
N GLN A 265 -13.23 0.84 13.98
CA GLN A 265 -13.15 -0.62 14.05
C GLN A 265 -12.77 -1.25 12.71
N MET A 266 -12.40 -0.45 11.74
CA MET A 266 -12.07 -0.85 10.36
C MET A 266 -13.27 -1.39 9.57
N MET A 267 -14.51 -1.21 10.05
CA MET A 267 -15.71 -1.63 9.32
C MET A 267 -16.12 -0.55 8.31
N THR A 268 -16.52 -0.97 7.12
CA THR A 268 -17.04 -0.09 6.06
C THR A 268 -18.52 0.23 6.31
N ALA A 269 -19.12 1.02 5.43
CA ALA A 269 -20.57 1.27 5.46
C ALA A 269 -21.43 -0.01 5.21
N VAL A 270 -20.82 -1.08 4.69
CA VAL A 270 -21.49 -2.38 4.48
C VAL A 270 -21.15 -3.32 5.63
N PRO A 271 -22.16 -3.75 6.46
CA PRO A 271 -21.91 -4.60 7.62
C PRO A 271 -21.21 -5.91 7.24
N GLY A 272 -20.17 -6.28 7.99
CA GLY A 272 -19.38 -7.49 7.76
C GLY A 272 -18.31 -7.34 6.68
N ILE A 273 -18.18 -6.17 6.06
CA ILE A 273 -17.06 -5.83 5.16
C ILE A 273 -16.16 -4.83 5.88
N PHE A 274 -14.92 -5.21 6.08
CA PHE A 274 -13.86 -4.42 6.71
C PHE A 274 -12.79 -4.07 5.67
N ALA A 275 -12.05 -3.00 5.91
CA ALA A 275 -10.86 -2.68 5.09
C ALA A 275 -9.71 -2.20 5.98
N ILE A 276 -8.47 -2.53 5.58
CA ILE A 276 -7.27 -2.27 6.37
C ILE A 276 -6.06 -1.90 5.50
N GLY A 277 -5.13 -1.18 6.11
CA GLY A 277 -3.87 -0.80 5.47
C GLY A 277 -4.05 0.22 4.34
N ASP A 278 -3.19 0.13 3.35
CA ASP A 278 -2.98 1.18 2.36
C ASP A 278 -4.15 1.37 1.38
N VAL A 279 -5.11 0.46 1.31
CA VAL A 279 -6.33 0.61 0.48
C VAL A 279 -7.33 1.58 1.09
N ARG A 280 -7.19 1.88 2.40
CA ARG A 280 -8.07 2.80 3.12
C ARG A 280 -7.73 4.27 2.87
N ASP A 281 -8.71 5.13 3.11
CA ASP A 281 -8.46 6.54 3.36
C ASP A 281 -7.74 6.69 4.71
N THR A 282 -6.44 6.88 4.66
CA THR A 282 -5.56 6.95 5.82
C THR A 282 -4.42 7.94 5.62
N VAL A 283 -3.95 8.52 6.71
CA VAL A 283 -2.91 9.56 6.70
C VAL A 283 -1.49 9.01 6.54
N LEU A 284 -1.24 7.75 6.94
CA LEU A 284 0.08 7.14 6.88
C LEU A 284 -0.02 5.70 6.37
N ARG A 285 0.81 5.38 5.38
CA ARG A 285 0.87 4.07 4.73
C ARG A 285 2.23 3.44 5.01
N GLN A 286 2.28 2.59 6.03
CA GLN A 286 3.49 1.89 6.50
C GLN A 286 3.14 0.47 6.99
N VAL A 287 4.15 -0.39 7.10
CA VAL A 287 3.97 -1.75 7.67
C VAL A 287 3.33 -1.67 9.06
N ALA A 288 3.81 -0.76 9.91
CA ALA A 288 3.32 -0.62 11.29
C ALA A 288 1.84 -0.21 11.36
N THR A 289 1.39 0.73 10.51
CA THR A 289 -0.03 1.15 10.45
C THR A 289 -0.91 0.05 9.90
N ALA A 290 -0.48 -0.65 8.86
CA ALA A 290 -1.21 -1.78 8.30
C ALA A 290 -1.36 -2.93 9.32
N VAL A 291 -0.31 -3.21 10.12
CA VAL A 291 -0.35 -4.19 11.23
C VAL A 291 -1.33 -3.73 12.32
N GLY A 292 -1.31 -2.44 12.68
CA GLY A 292 -2.26 -1.86 13.63
C GLY A 292 -3.72 -2.05 13.18
N ASP A 293 -4.02 -1.66 11.94
CA ASP A 293 -5.33 -1.86 11.32
C ASP A 293 -5.73 -3.34 11.31
N GLY A 294 -4.81 -4.23 10.92
CA GLY A 294 -5.05 -5.67 10.87
C GLY A 294 -5.40 -6.27 12.22
N SER A 295 -4.76 -5.81 13.29
CA SER A 295 -5.07 -6.26 14.65
C SER A 295 -6.45 -5.79 15.12
N VAL A 296 -6.82 -4.54 14.79
CA VAL A 296 -8.15 -3.98 15.11
C VAL A 296 -9.24 -4.73 14.33
N ALA A 297 -9.08 -4.88 13.01
CA ALA A 297 -10.08 -5.57 12.18
C ALA A 297 -10.22 -7.05 12.56
N GLY A 298 -9.13 -7.76 12.81
CA GLY A 298 -9.18 -9.16 13.22
C GLY A 298 -9.93 -9.38 14.53
N ASN A 299 -9.82 -8.43 15.47
CA ASN A 299 -10.63 -8.45 16.70
C ASN A 299 -12.08 -8.04 16.45
N ALA A 300 -12.33 -7.02 15.65
CA ALA A 300 -13.70 -6.55 15.35
C ALA A 300 -14.51 -7.59 14.59
N VAL A 301 -13.89 -8.29 13.63
CA VAL A 301 -14.52 -9.39 12.89
C VAL A 301 -15.00 -10.51 13.82
N TYR A 302 -14.23 -10.85 14.86
CA TYR A 302 -14.64 -11.85 15.83
C TYR A 302 -15.99 -11.47 16.48
N HIS A 303 -16.11 -10.25 16.97
CA HIS A 303 -17.35 -9.78 17.58
C HIS A 303 -18.51 -9.78 16.58
N PHE A 304 -18.28 -9.27 15.38
CA PHE A 304 -19.29 -9.27 14.31
C PHE A 304 -19.81 -10.68 13.99
N VAL A 305 -18.90 -11.65 13.83
CA VAL A 305 -19.26 -13.04 13.49
C VAL A 305 -20.04 -13.71 14.63
N GLU A 306 -19.66 -13.47 15.88
CA GLU A 306 -20.38 -14.04 17.02
C GLU A 306 -21.80 -13.44 17.15
N GLU A 307 -21.94 -12.12 17.00
CA GLU A 307 -23.26 -11.46 17.00
C GLU A 307 -24.14 -11.98 15.85
N LEU A 308 -23.56 -12.19 14.66
CA LEU A 308 -24.27 -12.74 13.51
C LEU A 308 -24.74 -14.18 13.79
N LYS A 309 -23.89 -15.05 14.37
CA LYS A 309 -24.27 -16.43 14.75
C LYS A 309 -25.44 -16.44 15.74
N GLU A 310 -25.33 -15.64 16.81
CA GLU A 310 -26.44 -15.52 17.80
C GLU A 310 -27.75 -15.03 17.16
N SER A 311 -27.69 -14.08 16.23
CA SER A 311 -28.85 -13.55 15.54
C SER A 311 -29.52 -14.63 14.68
N LEU A 312 -28.71 -15.42 13.96
CA LEU A 312 -29.19 -16.51 13.12
C LEU A 312 -29.86 -17.66 13.95
N GLU A 313 -29.27 -18.00 15.10
CA GLU A 313 -29.81 -18.98 16.02
C GLU A 313 -31.20 -18.54 16.59
N LYS A 314 -31.32 -17.26 16.95
CA LYS A 314 -32.61 -16.69 17.46
C LYS A 314 -33.71 -16.65 16.39
N GLN A 315 -33.37 -16.60 15.10
CA GLN A 315 -34.32 -16.63 14.00
C GLN A 315 -34.81 -18.07 13.68
N GLN A 316 -34.03 -19.09 14.06
CA GLN A 316 -34.37 -20.50 13.84
C GLN A 316 -35.10 -21.14 15.02
N ALA A 317 -35.10 -20.50 16.18
CA ALA A 317 -35.81 -20.95 17.41
C ALA A 317 -37.22 -20.40 17.51
#